data_cccd0b05f40aefb7261b914667254970
#
_entry.id   cccd0b05f40aefb7261b914667254970
#
_cell.length_a   1.000
_cell.length_b   1.000
_cell.length_c   1.000
_cell.angle_alpha   90.00
_cell.angle_beta   90.00
_cell.angle_gamma   90.00
#
_symmetry.space_group_name_H-M   'P 1'
#
loop_
_entity.id
_entity.type
_entity.pdbx_description
1 polymer ?
#
loop_
_entity_poly.entity_id
_entity_poly.type
_entity_poly.pdbx_seq_one_letter_code
_entity_poly.pdbx_strand_id
1 'polypeptide(L)'
;MSFLALSLAIVLQSTPEAEASAVVDRLHELATAADGPAYFDLFTPDARFVGTDATERWSVEQFRAYAMPYFSQGRGWTYHPRERVVTVLDIPCQCIASFDELLDNDAYGVTRGSGVLVRTDGGWKIQQYVLSYAVPNDVARDVTALIRAHPAPAVPAP
;
A
#
# COMPACT_ATOMS: atom_id res chain seq x y z
N MET A 1 26.50 52.49 -0.44
CA MET A 1 25.34 51.91 -1.14
C MET A 1 25.36 50.43 -0.93
N SER A 2 24.54 49.92 0.05
CA SER A 2 24.45 48.48 0.34
C SER A 2 23.33 47.87 -0.48
N PHE A 3 23.66 46.92 -1.34
CA PHE A 3 22.66 46.12 -2.04
C PHE A 3 22.21 44.98 -1.13
N LEU A 4 20.98 45.05 -0.66
CA LEU A 4 20.32 43.92 -0.02
C LEU A 4 19.93 42.90 -1.11
N ALA A 5 20.61 41.76 -1.16
CA ALA A 5 20.20 40.66 -2.00
C ALA A 5 18.98 39.96 -1.34
N LEU A 6 17.81 40.08 -1.94
CA LEU A 6 16.59 39.39 -1.54
C LEU A 6 16.65 37.96 -2.12
N SER A 7 17.01 36.98 -1.32
CA SER A 7 16.97 35.59 -1.72
C SER A 7 15.51 35.09 -1.72
N LEU A 8 14.96 34.89 -2.91
CA LEU A 8 13.64 34.29 -3.12
C LEU A 8 13.76 32.77 -2.92
N ALA A 9 13.33 32.26 -1.78
CA ALA A 9 13.24 30.81 -1.55
C ALA A 9 12.00 30.29 -2.33
N ILE A 10 12.23 29.54 -3.39
CA ILE A 10 11.17 28.82 -4.10
C ILE A 10 10.82 27.63 -3.23
N VAL A 11 9.67 27.68 -2.56
CA VAL A 11 9.05 26.51 -1.90
C VAL A 11 8.47 25.65 -3.00
N LEU A 12 9.14 24.56 -3.35
CA LEU A 12 8.57 23.53 -4.21
C LEU A 12 7.40 22.89 -3.42
N GLN A 13 6.19 23.19 -3.82
CA GLN A 13 5.00 22.49 -3.31
C GLN A 13 5.00 21.08 -3.91
N SER A 14 4.84 20.06 -3.06
CA SER A 14 4.64 18.67 -3.50
C SER A 14 3.34 18.57 -4.31
N THR A 15 3.35 17.77 -5.36
CA THR A 15 2.09 17.48 -6.08
C THR A 15 1.22 16.52 -5.27
N PRO A 16 -0.11 16.52 -5.49
CA PRO A 16 -1.01 15.56 -4.83
C PRO A 16 -0.58 14.10 -5.03
N GLU A 17 -0.04 13.74 -6.21
CA GLU A 17 0.51 12.42 -6.49
C GLU A 17 1.73 12.10 -5.62
N ALA A 18 2.64 13.07 -5.47
CA ALA A 18 3.82 12.91 -4.63
C ALA A 18 3.44 12.75 -3.15
N GLU A 19 2.44 13.51 -2.68
CA GLU A 19 1.91 13.38 -1.32
C GLU A 19 1.27 12.00 -1.09
N ALA A 20 0.46 11.53 -2.03
CA ALA A 20 -0.17 10.20 -1.97
C ALA A 20 0.89 9.08 -2.05
N SER A 21 1.90 9.21 -2.92
CA SER A 21 3.02 8.27 -3.02
C SER A 21 3.79 8.15 -1.70
N ALA A 22 4.04 9.28 -1.03
CA ALA A 22 4.75 9.28 0.25
C ALA A 22 4.02 8.49 1.35
N VAL A 23 2.68 8.42 1.31
CA VAL A 23 1.91 7.57 2.24
C VAL A 23 2.19 6.09 1.99
N VAL A 24 2.31 5.68 0.72
CA VAL A 24 2.63 4.28 0.37
C VAL A 24 4.09 3.95 0.71
N ASP A 25 5.03 4.90 0.55
CA ASP A 25 6.41 4.72 1.02
C ASP A 25 6.42 4.50 2.54
N ARG A 26 5.70 5.34 3.27
CA ARG A 26 5.59 5.25 4.71
C ARG A 26 4.95 3.93 5.18
N LEU A 27 4.02 3.37 4.41
CA LEU A 27 3.44 2.05 4.67
C LEU A 27 4.53 0.96 4.70
N HIS A 28 5.41 0.91 3.72
CA HIS A 28 6.50 -0.08 3.65
C HIS A 28 7.56 0.13 4.73
N GLU A 29 7.92 1.38 5.01
CA GLU A 29 8.86 1.71 6.09
C GLU A 29 8.35 1.23 7.45
N LEU A 30 7.10 1.54 7.77
CA LEU A 30 6.48 1.17 9.05
C LEU A 30 6.25 -0.33 9.17
N ALA A 31 5.92 -1.01 8.08
CA ALA A 31 5.83 -2.46 8.03
C ALA A 31 7.20 -3.10 8.35
N THR A 32 8.27 -2.62 7.72
CA THR A 32 9.65 -3.08 7.97
C THR A 32 10.09 -2.81 9.42
N ALA A 33 9.75 -1.64 9.96
CA ALA A 33 10.04 -1.25 11.33
C ALA A 33 9.16 -1.96 12.37
N ALA A 34 8.14 -2.69 11.96
CA ALA A 34 7.10 -3.28 12.82
C ALA A 34 6.41 -2.24 13.75
N ASP A 35 6.30 -0.97 13.28
CA ASP A 35 5.58 0.08 13.98
C ASP A 35 4.08 -0.01 13.73
N GLY A 36 3.43 -0.94 14.42
CA GLY A 36 2.01 -1.21 14.24
C GLY A 36 1.09 -0.01 14.43
N PRO A 37 1.20 0.76 15.52
CA PRO A 37 0.38 1.94 15.73
C PRO A 37 0.45 2.93 14.57
N ALA A 38 1.65 3.33 14.14
CA ALA A 38 1.86 4.26 13.05
C ALA A 38 1.45 3.66 11.68
N TYR A 39 1.70 2.36 11.46
CA TYR A 39 1.29 1.64 10.26
C TYR A 39 -0.23 1.71 10.05
N PHE A 40 -1.00 1.38 11.08
CA PHE A 40 -2.45 1.36 10.99
C PHE A 40 -3.10 2.75 11.01
N ASP A 41 -2.37 3.78 11.44
CA ASP A 41 -2.83 5.17 11.29
C ASP A 41 -2.84 5.66 9.85
N LEU A 42 -2.13 5.00 8.94
CA LEU A 42 -2.17 5.32 7.52
C LEU A 42 -3.48 4.93 6.83
N PHE A 43 -4.30 4.08 7.45
CA PHE A 43 -5.55 3.60 6.87
C PHE A 43 -6.74 4.45 7.33
N THR A 44 -7.78 4.49 6.49
CA THR A 44 -9.09 4.99 6.95
C THR A 44 -9.75 3.96 7.88
N PRO A 45 -10.70 4.37 8.73
CA PRO A 45 -11.37 3.44 9.64
C PRO A 45 -12.13 2.30 8.96
N ASP A 46 -12.61 2.53 7.74
CA ASP A 46 -13.38 1.58 6.92
C ASP A 46 -12.55 0.95 5.79
N ALA A 47 -11.22 1.09 5.86
CA ALA A 47 -10.30 0.56 4.86
C ALA A 47 -10.37 -0.96 4.74
N ARG A 48 -9.92 -1.44 3.58
CA ARG A 48 -9.79 -2.87 3.28
C ARG A 48 -8.34 -3.22 2.97
N PHE A 49 -7.89 -4.34 3.52
CA PHE A 49 -6.65 -5.00 3.11
C PHE A 49 -7.01 -6.34 2.46
N VAL A 50 -6.49 -6.56 1.26
CA VAL A 50 -6.65 -7.82 0.51
C VAL A 50 -5.27 -8.40 0.33
N GLY A 51 -5.01 -9.53 0.98
CA GLY A 51 -3.73 -10.22 0.90
C GLY A 51 -3.63 -11.17 -0.28
N THR A 52 -2.57 -11.98 -0.28
CA THR A 52 -2.23 -12.86 -1.39
C THR A 52 -3.07 -14.15 -1.45
N ASP A 53 -3.72 -14.52 -0.36
CA ASP A 53 -4.64 -15.68 -0.30
C ASP A 53 -6.09 -15.24 -0.52
N ALA A 54 -6.88 -16.08 -1.16
CA ALA A 54 -8.29 -15.79 -1.47
C ALA A 54 -9.15 -15.51 -0.23
N THR A 55 -8.76 -16.02 0.93
CA THR A 55 -9.44 -15.80 2.22
C THR A 55 -9.01 -14.52 2.92
N GLU A 56 -7.93 -13.88 2.49
CA GLU A 56 -7.35 -12.69 3.10
C GLU A 56 -8.03 -11.41 2.59
N ARG A 57 -9.28 -11.23 2.97
CA ARG A 57 -10.07 -10.04 2.67
C ARG A 57 -10.55 -9.42 3.97
N TRP A 58 -9.72 -8.57 4.55
CA TRP A 58 -9.91 -8.03 5.89
C TRP A 58 -10.41 -6.58 5.90
N SER A 59 -11.24 -6.25 6.89
CA SER A 59 -11.33 -4.86 7.36
C SER A 59 -10.00 -4.45 7.99
N VAL A 60 -9.76 -3.15 8.13
CA VAL A 60 -8.54 -2.66 8.80
C VAL A 60 -8.43 -3.20 10.24
N GLU A 61 -9.55 -3.36 10.93
CA GLU A 61 -9.59 -3.92 12.29
C GLU A 61 -9.18 -5.40 12.32
N GLN A 62 -9.71 -6.22 11.39
CA GLN A 62 -9.32 -7.62 11.26
C GLN A 62 -7.84 -7.76 10.89
N PHE A 63 -7.36 -6.91 9.96
CA PHE A 63 -5.95 -6.92 9.60
C PHE A 63 -5.05 -6.47 10.76
N ARG A 64 -5.47 -5.48 11.54
CA ARG A 64 -4.77 -5.08 12.77
C ARG A 64 -4.68 -6.24 13.76
N ALA A 65 -5.79 -6.95 14.00
CA ALA A 65 -5.82 -8.11 14.90
C ALA A 65 -4.87 -9.22 14.45
N TYR A 66 -4.73 -9.44 13.14
CA TYR A 66 -3.76 -10.38 12.55
C TYR A 66 -2.32 -9.91 12.71
N ALA A 67 -2.01 -8.66 12.39
CA ALA A 67 -0.65 -8.15 12.26
C ALA A 67 0.00 -7.77 13.60
N MET A 68 -0.75 -7.20 14.53
CA MET A 68 -0.23 -6.69 15.80
C MET A 68 0.53 -7.73 16.65
N PRO A 69 0.14 -9.01 16.73
CA PRO A 69 0.94 -10.04 17.42
C PRO A 69 2.35 -10.22 16.85
N TYR A 70 2.57 -9.98 15.57
CA TYR A 70 3.89 -10.01 14.93
C TYR A 70 4.64 -8.71 15.19
N PHE A 71 4.01 -7.58 14.96
CA PHE A 71 4.61 -6.26 15.15
C PHE A 71 5.05 -6.02 16.61
N SER A 72 4.27 -6.46 17.58
CA SER A 72 4.64 -6.36 19.01
C SER A 72 5.90 -7.15 19.39
N GLN A 73 6.33 -8.09 18.55
CA GLN A 73 7.57 -8.85 18.69
C GLN A 73 8.72 -8.29 17.83
N GLY A 74 8.54 -7.12 17.22
CA GLY A 74 9.50 -6.54 16.26
C GLY A 74 9.59 -7.32 14.94
N ARG A 75 8.59 -8.11 14.62
CA ARG A 75 8.51 -8.93 13.39
C ARG A 75 7.58 -8.25 12.39
N GLY A 76 8.18 -7.50 11.50
CA GLY A 76 7.50 -6.90 10.37
C GLY A 76 7.70 -7.70 9.08
N TRP A 77 7.32 -7.10 7.99
CA TRP A 77 7.57 -7.61 6.63
C TRP A 77 8.17 -6.52 5.78
N THR A 78 9.10 -6.91 4.92
CA THR A 78 9.85 -5.98 4.08
C THR A 78 9.52 -6.21 2.63
N TYR A 79 9.04 -5.15 1.99
CA TYR A 79 8.84 -5.06 0.55
C TYR A 79 9.67 -3.90 0.02
N HIS A 80 10.37 -4.13 -1.09
CA HIS A 80 11.20 -3.14 -1.76
C HIS A 80 10.52 -2.66 -3.03
N PRO A 81 9.95 -1.43 -3.05
CA PRO A 81 9.33 -0.88 -4.25
C PRO A 81 10.34 -0.74 -5.40
N ARG A 82 9.98 -1.23 -6.59
CA ARG A 82 10.74 -1.03 -7.84
C ARG A 82 10.17 0.12 -8.65
N GLU A 83 8.86 0.08 -8.85
CA GLU A 83 8.11 0.98 -9.69
C GLU A 83 6.80 1.30 -8.99
N ARG A 84 6.37 2.53 -9.07
CA ARG A 84 5.05 2.94 -8.61
C ARG A 84 4.48 3.99 -9.54
N VAL A 85 3.22 3.81 -9.89
CA VAL A 85 2.42 4.83 -10.55
C VAL A 85 1.30 5.25 -9.60
N VAL A 86 1.17 6.56 -9.38
CA VAL A 86 0.07 7.16 -8.63
C VAL A 86 -0.68 8.10 -9.56
N THR A 87 -1.99 7.98 -9.58
CA THR A 87 -2.87 8.84 -10.37
C THR A 87 -3.94 9.45 -9.49
N VAL A 88 -3.94 10.76 -9.34
CA VAL A 88 -5.04 11.48 -8.71
C VAL A 88 -6.16 11.62 -9.73
N LEU A 89 -7.38 11.23 -9.35
CA LEU A 89 -8.53 11.29 -10.23
C LEU A 89 -8.87 12.75 -10.58
N ASP A 90 -9.16 12.99 -11.86
CA ASP A 90 -9.60 14.30 -12.37
C ASP A 90 -11.07 14.54 -12.00
N ILE A 91 -11.29 14.79 -10.72
CA ILE A 91 -12.59 15.18 -10.13
C ILE A 91 -12.40 16.46 -9.32
N PRO A 92 -13.45 17.27 -9.13
CA PRO A 92 -13.32 18.61 -8.53
C PRO A 92 -12.60 18.66 -7.19
N CYS A 93 -12.73 17.63 -6.34
CA CYS A 93 -12.06 17.61 -5.03
C CYS A 93 -10.60 17.17 -5.09
N GLN A 94 -10.14 16.51 -6.17
CA GLN A 94 -8.83 15.88 -6.24
C GLN A 94 -8.48 15.07 -4.98
N CYS A 95 -9.49 14.36 -4.44
CA CYS A 95 -9.43 13.71 -3.13
C CYS A 95 -9.36 12.19 -3.20
N ILE A 96 -9.24 11.60 -4.40
CA ILE A 96 -9.08 10.17 -4.62
C ILE A 96 -7.86 9.95 -5.50
N ALA A 97 -7.01 9.04 -5.09
CA ALA A 97 -5.90 8.55 -5.90
C ALA A 97 -5.93 7.03 -5.99
N SER A 98 -5.60 6.51 -7.16
CA SER A 98 -5.26 5.10 -7.35
C SER A 98 -3.77 4.95 -7.47
N PHE A 99 -3.25 3.77 -7.10
CA PHE A 99 -1.85 3.43 -7.32
C PHE A 99 -1.70 1.97 -7.67
N ASP A 100 -0.61 1.66 -8.33
CA ASP A 100 -0.05 0.33 -8.42
C ASP A 100 1.48 0.40 -8.32
N GLU A 101 2.08 -0.69 -7.83
CA GLU A 101 3.51 -0.80 -7.63
C GLU A 101 4.00 -2.24 -7.83
N LEU A 102 5.23 -2.40 -8.30
CA LEU A 102 5.95 -3.67 -8.23
C LEU A 102 6.87 -3.68 -7.02
N LEU A 103 6.89 -4.80 -6.32
CA LEU A 103 7.58 -4.98 -5.07
C LEU A 103 8.45 -6.23 -5.13
N ASP A 104 9.70 -6.12 -4.65
CA ASP A 104 10.52 -7.28 -4.35
C ASP A 104 10.31 -7.70 -2.90
N ASN A 105 10.23 -9.01 -2.69
CA ASN A 105 10.21 -9.61 -1.36
C ASN A 105 11.04 -10.91 -1.36
N ASP A 106 11.88 -11.10 -0.36
CA ASP A 106 12.81 -12.23 -0.30
C ASP A 106 12.08 -13.60 -0.23
N ALA A 107 10.90 -13.65 0.40
CA ALA A 107 10.14 -14.88 0.55
C ALA A 107 9.20 -15.16 -0.63
N TYR A 108 8.65 -14.10 -1.25
CA TYR A 108 7.58 -14.21 -2.26
C TYR A 108 8.04 -13.86 -3.67
N GLY A 109 9.27 -13.37 -3.84
CA GLY A 109 9.73 -12.86 -5.12
C GLY A 109 9.02 -11.57 -5.51
N VAL A 110 8.61 -11.46 -6.78
CA VAL A 110 7.92 -10.26 -7.27
C VAL A 110 6.44 -10.30 -6.93
N THR A 111 5.98 -9.26 -6.26
CA THR A 111 4.56 -9.04 -5.94
C THR A 111 4.09 -7.72 -6.53
N ARG A 112 2.78 -7.50 -6.53
CA ARG A 112 2.14 -6.24 -6.91
C ARG A 112 1.33 -5.72 -5.74
N GLY A 113 1.63 -4.49 -5.32
CA GLY A 113 0.76 -3.67 -4.51
C GLY A 113 -0.14 -2.84 -5.40
N SER A 114 -1.39 -2.66 -5.04
CA SER A 114 -2.28 -1.71 -5.68
C SER A 114 -3.36 -1.25 -4.72
N GLY A 115 -3.96 -0.09 -4.97
CA GLY A 115 -4.96 0.38 -4.03
C GLY A 115 -5.53 1.74 -4.35
N VAL A 116 -6.26 2.24 -3.37
CA VAL A 116 -6.93 3.54 -3.42
C VAL A 116 -6.57 4.32 -2.16
N LEU A 117 -6.22 5.58 -2.35
CA LEU A 117 -6.08 6.54 -1.27
C LEU A 117 -7.19 7.59 -1.36
N VAL A 118 -7.59 8.09 -0.22
CA VAL A 118 -8.53 9.23 -0.10
C VAL A 118 -7.87 10.36 0.68
N ARG A 119 -8.14 11.58 0.28
CA ARG A 119 -7.66 12.77 0.97
C ARG A 119 -8.66 13.14 2.07
N THR A 120 -8.17 13.22 3.29
CA THR A 120 -8.91 13.65 4.49
C THR A 120 -8.37 15.00 4.97
N ASP A 121 -8.99 15.58 6.00
CA ASP A 121 -8.46 16.79 6.65
C ASP A 121 -7.05 16.58 7.24
N GLY A 122 -6.70 15.33 7.58
CA GLY A 122 -5.37 14.92 8.08
C GLY A 122 -4.38 14.49 6.99
N GLY A 123 -4.68 14.70 5.70
CA GLY A 123 -3.87 14.26 4.57
C GLY A 123 -4.38 12.98 3.90
N TRP A 124 -3.54 12.39 3.05
CA TRP A 124 -3.89 11.17 2.36
C TRP A 124 -3.91 9.97 3.30
N LYS A 125 -4.91 9.10 3.14
CA LYS A 125 -5.07 7.83 3.88
C LYS A 125 -5.39 6.71 2.89
N ILE A 126 -4.98 5.49 3.23
CA ILE A 126 -5.23 4.30 2.43
C ILE A 126 -6.66 3.83 2.69
N GLN A 127 -7.47 3.79 1.64
CA GLN A 127 -8.83 3.26 1.66
C GLN A 127 -8.85 1.77 1.30
N GLN A 128 -7.97 1.35 0.38
CA GLN A 128 -7.80 -0.04 0.02
C GLN A 128 -6.35 -0.32 -0.34
N TYR A 129 -5.83 -1.46 0.12
CA TYR A 129 -4.57 -2.02 -0.34
C TYR A 129 -4.79 -3.47 -0.76
N VAL A 130 -4.29 -3.84 -1.92
CA VAL A 130 -4.31 -5.19 -2.47
C VAL A 130 -2.87 -5.63 -2.72
N LEU A 131 -2.50 -6.76 -2.14
CA LEU A 131 -1.22 -7.43 -2.40
C LEU A 131 -1.48 -8.70 -3.21
N SER A 132 -0.75 -8.91 -4.30
CA SER A 132 -0.91 -10.09 -5.15
C SER A 132 0.44 -10.55 -5.70
N TYR A 133 0.54 -11.83 -6.05
CA TYR A 133 1.70 -12.35 -6.79
C TYR A 133 1.70 -11.82 -8.22
N ALA A 134 2.87 -11.37 -8.70
CA ALA A 134 3.07 -11.02 -10.10
C ALA A 134 3.59 -12.25 -10.86
N VAL A 135 2.66 -13.12 -11.27
CA VAL A 135 3.00 -14.38 -11.94
C VAL A 135 3.42 -14.12 -13.40
N PRO A 136 4.64 -14.53 -13.83
CA PRO A 136 5.04 -14.43 -15.22
C PRO A 136 4.14 -15.27 -16.13
N ASN A 137 3.79 -14.74 -17.31
CA ASN A 137 2.91 -15.41 -18.26
C ASN A 137 3.44 -16.80 -18.69
N ASP A 138 4.74 -16.95 -18.76
CA ASP A 138 5.40 -18.19 -19.21
C ASP A 138 5.12 -19.39 -18.27
N VAL A 139 4.90 -19.12 -16.98
CA VAL A 139 4.61 -20.14 -15.95
C VAL A 139 3.14 -20.13 -15.49
N ALA A 140 2.31 -19.27 -16.05
CA ALA A 140 0.92 -19.09 -15.60
C ALA A 140 0.08 -20.38 -15.68
N ARG A 141 0.37 -21.25 -16.67
CA ARG A 141 -0.30 -22.56 -16.81
C ARG A 141 0.00 -23.48 -15.61
N ASP A 142 1.26 -23.54 -15.20
CA ASP A 142 1.70 -24.42 -14.11
C ASP A 142 1.15 -23.91 -12.77
N VAL A 143 1.22 -22.59 -12.54
CA VAL A 143 0.59 -21.94 -11.37
C VAL A 143 -0.91 -22.21 -11.35
N THR A 144 -1.62 -22.09 -12.49
CA THR A 144 -3.04 -22.41 -12.58
C THR A 144 -3.33 -23.87 -12.21
N ALA A 145 -2.48 -24.81 -12.61
CA ALA A 145 -2.64 -26.22 -12.24
C ALA A 145 -2.49 -26.41 -10.73
N LEU A 146 -1.50 -25.77 -10.11
CA LEU A 146 -1.30 -25.80 -8.66
C LEU A 146 -2.51 -25.20 -7.90
N ILE A 147 -3.00 -24.06 -8.33
CA ILE A 147 -4.18 -23.42 -7.71
C ILE A 147 -5.41 -24.36 -7.79
N ARG A 148 -5.63 -25.01 -8.94
CA ARG A 148 -6.75 -25.95 -9.09
C ARG A 148 -6.62 -27.20 -8.21
N ALA A 149 -5.39 -27.64 -7.96
CA ALA A 149 -5.11 -28.76 -7.07
C ALA A 149 -5.30 -28.41 -5.57
N HIS A 150 -5.25 -27.12 -5.24
CA HIS A 150 -5.39 -26.58 -3.88
C HIS A 150 -6.51 -25.50 -3.86
N PRO A 151 -7.78 -25.91 -4.07
CA PRO A 151 -8.87 -24.91 -4.09
C PRO A 151 -8.97 -24.21 -2.74
N ALA A 152 -9.10 -22.89 -2.78
CA ALA A 152 -9.33 -22.10 -1.59
C ALA A 152 -10.65 -22.55 -0.91
N PRO A 153 -10.75 -22.49 0.44
CA PRO A 153 -12.00 -22.67 1.14
C PRO A 153 -13.06 -21.70 0.62
N ALA A 154 -14.33 -22.12 0.64
CA ALA A 154 -15.41 -21.22 0.26
C ALA A 154 -15.38 -19.97 1.17
N VAL A 155 -15.24 -18.78 0.57
CA VAL A 155 -15.35 -17.53 1.32
C VAL A 155 -16.82 -17.37 1.73
N PRO A 156 -17.14 -17.22 3.03
CA PRO A 156 -18.52 -16.94 3.44
C PRO A 156 -19.03 -15.69 2.72
N ALA A 157 -20.25 -15.73 2.27
CA ALA A 157 -20.90 -14.53 1.72
C ALA A 157 -20.92 -13.42 2.78
N PRO A 158 -20.76 -12.15 2.35
CA PRO A 158 -20.77 -11.01 3.25
C PRO A 158 -22.12 -10.83 3.96
#